data_3255b8c0d25f62c000feb915b639f841
#
_entry.id   3255b8c0d25f62c000feb915b639f841
#
_cell.length_a   1.000
_cell.length_b   1.000
_cell.length_c   1.000
_cell.angle_alpha   90.00
_cell.angle_beta   90.00
_cell.angle_gamma   90.00
#
_symmetry.space_group_name_H-M   'P 1'
#
loop_
_entity.id
_entity.type
_entity.pdbx_description
1 polymer ?
#
loop_
_entity_poly.entity_id
_entity_poly.type
_entity_poly.pdbx_seq_one_letter_code
_entity_poly.pdbx_strand_id
1 'polypeptide(L)'
;MKNKRLFLLSAFLVIIGTLKAQNPIITDQFTADPTAKVFEGKMYVYPSHDIPSPIERLKEWFCMADYHVFSSDNLVDWTDHGVILSQKNVPWVAPDSYSMWAPECVHKNGKYYFYFPSTPKGEGKRGFSIGVAIADKPYGPFTPQATPIEGVNGIDPCVLIDKDGQAYIYWSGRGMSVAKLKDNMLELASEPMQIQGLPEGFKEGPFAFERNGKYYFTFPWVKEKTEVLAYAMGDNPMGPFEFKGIIMDESPTDCWTNHHSLVEYKDQWYLFYHHNDYSPEFDKNRSARVDSLFFNPDGTIQKVTPTLRGVGITDARKEIQLDRYSRLSNQGAAIDYL
;
A
#
# COMPACT_ATOMS: atom_id res chain seq x y z
N MET A 1 63.90 43.49 5.68
CA MET A 1 62.83 42.79 6.36
C MET A 1 61.71 42.55 5.31
N LYS A 2 61.57 41.33 4.83
CA LYS A 2 60.57 40.99 3.82
C LYS A 2 59.34 40.32 4.49
N ASN A 3 58.19 41.01 4.53
CA ASN A 3 56.95 40.48 5.06
C ASN A 3 56.38 39.44 4.08
N LYS A 4 56.39 38.18 4.48
CA LYS A 4 55.64 37.12 3.81
C LYS A 4 54.23 37.18 4.33
N ARG A 5 53.26 37.59 3.46
CA ARG A 5 51.81 37.42 3.70
C ARG A 5 51.46 35.98 3.42
N LEU A 6 51.03 35.27 4.44
CA LEU A 6 50.48 33.92 4.35
C LEU A 6 49.01 34.04 3.92
N PHE A 7 48.69 33.60 2.71
CA PHE A 7 47.29 33.44 2.25
C PHE A 7 46.79 32.10 2.76
N LEU A 8 45.91 32.13 3.77
CA LEU A 8 45.11 30.95 4.12
C LEU A 8 44.02 30.78 3.06
N LEU A 9 44.14 29.75 2.24
CA LEU A 9 43.07 29.28 1.36
C LEU A 9 42.12 28.42 2.20
N SER A 10 40.97 28.98 2.62
CA SER A 10 39.88 28.20 3.21
C SER A 10 39.21 27.42 2.11
N ALA A 11 39.46 26.13 2.03
CA ALA A 11 38.72 25.23 1.18
C ALA A 11 37.30 25.03 1.78
N PHE A 12 36.32 25.70 1.23
CA PHE A 12 34.90 25.38 1.48
C PHE A 12 34.60 24.02 0.86
N LEU A 13 34.48 23.00 1.68
CA LEU A 13 33.98 21.71 1.28
C LEU A 13 32.45 21.84 1.08
N VAL A 14 32.05 22.12 -0.15
CA VAL A 14 30.61 22.05 -0.52
C VAL A 14 30.25 20.59 -0.51
N ILE A 15 29.61 20.12 0.57
CA ILE A 15 28.93 18.82 0.57
C ILE A 15 27.70 19.01 -0.32
N ILE A 16 27.81 18.62 -1.58
CA ILE A 16 26.66 18.47 -2.48
C ILE A 16 25.90 17.25 -1.97
N GLY A 17 24.97 17.47 -1.07
CA GLY A 17 23.96 16.47 -0.73
C GLY A 17 23.16 16.18 -1.98
N THR A 18 23.30 15.01 -2.56
CA THR A 18 22.42 14.53 -3.63
C THR A 18 21.01 14.47 -3.06
N LEU A 19 20.14 15.34 -3.56
CA LEU A 19 18.70 15.24 -3.30
C LEU A 19 18.25 13.91 -3.88
N LYS A 20 17.98 12.94 -3.02
CA LYS A 20 17.38 11.67 -3.44
C LYS A 20 15.88 11.91 -3.64
N ALA A 21 15.36 11.52 -4.79
CA ALA A 21 13.95 11.28 -4.96
C ALA A 21 13.48 10.35 -3.82
N GLN A 22 12.30 10.61 -3.24
CA GLN A 22 11.79 9.81 -2.12
C GLN A 22 10.90 8.67 -2.58
N ASN A 23 10.46 8.70 -3.83
CA ASN A 23 9.77 7.61 -4.50
C ASN A 23 10.71 6.88 -5.47
N PRO A 24 10.76 5.55 -5.42
CA PRO A 24 10.10 4.65 -4.45
C PRO A 24 10.62 4.80 -3.01
N ILE A 25 9.74 4.51 -2.03
CA ILE A 25 10.07 4.68 -0.60
C ILE A 25 11.03 3.62 -0.05
N ILE A 26 11.09 2.46 -0.68
CA ILE A 26 11.99 1.34 -0.37
C ILE A 26 12.86 1.10 -1.60
N THR A 27 14.17 1.09 -1.42
CA THR A 27 15.13 1.13 -2.53
C THR A 27 16.05 -0.09 -2.63
N ASP A 28 16.01 -0.98 -1.68
CA ASP A 28 16.89 -2.15 -1.54
C ASP A 28 16.21 -3.48 -1.85
N GLN A 29 14.89 -3.47 -2.03
CA GLN A 29 14.11 -4.62 -2.42
C GLN A 29 12.85 -4.19 -3.20
N PHE A 30 12.25 -5.11 -3.96
CA PHE A 30 10.98 -4.86 -4.64
C PHE A 30 9.83 -4.99 -3.65
N THR A 31 8.94 -3.99 -3.66
CA THR A 31 7.80 -3.90 -2.75
C THR A 31 6.55 -3.49 -3.52
N ALA A 32 5.44 -4.16 -3.25
CA ALA A 32 4.18 -3.92 -3.96
C ALA A 32 2.99 -3.85 -2.99
N ASP A 33 1.83 -3.54 -3.50
CA ASP A 33 0.55 -3.63 -2.79
C ASP A 33 0.62 -3.01 -1.37
N PRO A 34 1.07 -1.76 -1.22
CA PRO A 34 1.43 -1.21 0.08
C PRO A 34 0.21 -0.92 0.95
N THR A 35 -0.04 -1.73 1.96
CA THR A 35 -0.96 -1.40 3.04
C THR A 35 -0.27 -0.53 4.08
N ALA A 36 -0.69 0.73 4.15
CA ALA A 36 -0.18 1.71 5.10
C ALA A 36 -1.16 1.92 6.26
N LYS A 37 -0.64 1.92 7.48
CA LYS A 37 -1.42 2.12 8.71
C LYS A 37 -0.63 2.98 9.70
N VAL A 38 -1.36 3.71 10.53
CA VAL A 38 -0.78 4.44 11.66
C VAL A 38 -1.04 3.67 12.94
N PHE A 39 0.01 3.22 13.58
CA PHE A 39 -0.04 2.59 14.89
C PHE A 39 0.90 3.32 15.85
N GLU A 40 0.40 3.60 17.07
CA GLU A 40 1.19 4.25 18.12
C GLU A 40 1.87 5.57 17.67
N GLY A 41 1.20 6.31 16.75
CA GLY A 41 1.70 7.59 16.21
C GLY A 41 2.79 7.48 15.15
N LYS A 42 3.11 6.27 14.70
CA LYS A 42 4.11 5.99 13.66
C LYS A 42 3.43 5.37 12.43
N MET A 43 3.93 5.71 11.24
CA MET A 43 3.51 5.07 9.98
C MET A 43 4.16 3.69 9.86
N TYR A 44 3.36 2.70 9.51
CA TYR A 44 3.79 1.35 9.12
C TYR A 44 3.30 1.04 7.72
N VAL A 45 4.15 0.40 6.91
CA VAL A 45 3.81 -0.09 5.57
C VAL A 45 4.10 -1.58 5.51
N TYR A 46 3.09 -2.34 5.10
CA TYR A 46 3.12 -3.79 4.92
C TYR A 46 2.96 -4.08 3.42
N PRO A 47 4.03 -4.17 2.67
CA PRO A 47 3.95 -4.49 1.24
C PRO A 47 3.99 -6.00 1.00
N SER A 48 3.58 -6.40 -0.20
CA SER A 48 4.06 -7.64 -0.81
C SER A 48 5.55 -7.52 -1.11
N HIS A 49 6.30 -8.62 -1.00
CA HIS A 49 7.71 -8.67 -1.34
C HIS A 49 7.91 -9.44 -2.65
N ASP A 50 8.00 -8.72 -3.77
CA ASP A 50 8.27 -9.29 -5.07
C ASP A 50 9.72 -9.78 -5.13
N ILE A 51 9.93 -11.01 -5.58
CA ILE A 51 11.25 -11.60 -5.74
C ILE A 51 11.45 -12.19 -7.15
N PRO A 52 12.67 -12.21 -7.68
CA PRO A 52 12.97 -13.00 -8.86
C PRO A 52 12.60 -14.48 -8.62
N SER A 53 11.85 -15.05 -9.54
CA SER A 53 11.32 -16.40 -9.34
C SER A 53 12.44 -17.47 -9.26
N PRO A 54 12.49 -18.28 -8.20
CA PRO A 54 13.41 -19.41 -8.10
C PRO A 54 12.91 -20.65 -8.88
N ILE A 55 11.69 -20.59 -9.44
CA ILE A 55 11.06 -21.72 -10.15
C ILE A 55 10.58 -21.31 -11.53
N GLU A 56 10.77 -22.22 -12.50
CA GLU A 56 10.52 -21.95 -13.93
C GLU A 56 9.11 -21.48 -14.24
N ARG A 57 8.08 -22.11 -13.63
CA ARG A 57 6.67 -21.80 -13.90
C ARG A 57 6.22 -20.36 -13.51
N LEU A 58 7.03 -19.66 -12.71
CA LEU A 58 6.73 -18.29 -12.24
C LEU A 58 7.75 -17.26 -12.75
N LYS A 59 8.63 -17.60 -13.69
CA LYS A 59 9.62 -16.63 -14.21
C LYS A 59 8.99 -15.40 -14.84
N GLU A 60 7.83 -15.56 -15.47
CA GLU A 60 7.07 -14.50 -16.12
C GLU A 60 5.85 -14.08 -15.30
N TRP A 61 5.83 -14.38 -13.98
CA TRP A 61 4.68 -14.14 -13.13
C TRP A 61 5.07 -13.58 -11.76
N PHE A 62 4.06 -13.17 -11.00
CA PHE A 62 4.24 -12.72 -9.63
C PHE A 62 4.81 -13.81 -8.73
N CYS A 63 5.85 -13.48 -7.97
CA CYS A 63 6.55 -14.42 -7.10
C CYS A 63 6.85 -13.75 -5.75
N MET A 64 6.18 -14.20 -4.68
CA MET A 64 6.26 -13.61 -3.34
C MET A 64 6.25 -14.71 -2.28
N ALA A 65 7.30 -14.77 -1.46
CA ALA A 65 7.52 -15.87 -0.49
C ALA A 65 7.27 -15.44 0.96
N ASP A 66 7.30 -14.15 1.25
CA ASP A 66 7.24 -13.60 2.60
C ASP A 66 6.77 -12.13 2.59
N TYR A 67 6.69 -11.56 3.78
CA TYR A 67 6.36 -10.15 4.00
C TYR A 67 7.38 -9.50 4.93
N HIS A 68 7.76 -8.29 4.59
CA HIS A 68 8.44 -7.35 5.47
C HIS A 68 7.46 -6.33 6.04
N VAL A 69 7.88 -5.58 7.04
CA VAL A 69 7.20 -4.37 7.48
C VAL A 69 8.20 -3.25 7.64
N PHE A 70 7.83 -2.09 7.15
CA PHE A 70 8.63 -0.87 7.24
C PHE A 70 7.92 0.15 8.12
N SER A 71 8.68 0.92 8.91
CA SER A 71 8.10 2.02 9.70
C SER A 71 8.85 3.33 9.51
N SER A 72 8.13 4.44 9.66
CA SER A 72 8.69 5.79 9.54
C SER A 72 7.96 6.78 10.45
N ASP A 73 8.70 7.72 11.02
CA ASP A 73 8.14 8.87 11.74
C ASP A 73 7.96 10.11 10.86
N ASN A 74 8.56 10.14 9.66
CA ASN A 74 8.62 11.32 8.80
C ASN A 74 8.34 11.04 7.32
N LEU A 75 8.00 9.80 6.94
CA LEU A 75 7.76 9.32 5.58
C LEU A 75 8.99 9.42 4.64
N VAL A 76 10.16 9.66 5.18
CA VAL A 76 11.45 9.80 4.45
C VAL A 76 12.41 8.69 4.85
N ASP A 77 12.62 8.55 6.15
CA ASP A 77 13.52 7.56 6.72
C ASP A 77 12.71 6.34 7.13
N TRP A 78 12.96 5.22 6.47
CA TRP A 78 12.25 3.97 6.69
C TRP A 78 13.14 2.95 7.38
N THR A 79 12.59 2.30 8.38
CA THR A 79 13.23 1.19 9.09
C THR A 79 12.59 -0.12 8.64
N ASP A 80 13.37 -1.01 8.03
CA ASP A 80 12.96 -2.40 7.77
C ASP A 80 13.06 -3.20 9.07
N HIS A 81 11.96 -3.83 9.48
CA HIS A 81 11.89 -4.73 10.64
C HIS A 81 12.16 -6.21 10.26
N GLY A 82 12.51 -6.46 9.00
CA GLY A 82 12.76 -7.79 8.47
C GLY A 82 11.49 -8.59 8.17
N VAL A 83 11.69 -9.86 7.90
CA VAL A 83 10.59 -10.78 7.56
C VAL A 83 9.67 -11.03 8.77
N ILE A 84 8.41 -10.66 8.63
CA ILE A 84 7.38 -10.81 9.68
C ILE A 84 6.56 -12.11 9.53
N LEU A 85 6.45 -12.62 8.31
CA LEU A 85 5.76 -13.87 7.99
C LEU A 85 6.33 -14.46 6.68
N SER A 86 6.51 -15.76 6.61
CA SER A 86 6.96 -16.48 5.40
C SER A 86 6.05 -17.65 5.10
N GLN A 87 5.86 -17.96 3.81
CA GLN A 87 5.07 -19.12 3.37
C GLN A 87 5.49 -20.44 4.04
N LYS A 88 6.79 -20.59 4.38
CA LYS A 88 7.35 -21.78 5.05
C LYS A 88 6.80 -21.97 6.46
N ASN A 89 6.35 -20.89 7.11
CA ASN A 89 5.88 -20.90 8.48
C ASN A 89 4.36 -21.00 8.57
N VAL A 90 3.62 -20.93 7.44
CA VAL A 90 2.16 -21.00 7.41
C VAL A 90 1.70 -22.43 7.18
N PRO A 91 1.02 -23.06 8.15
CA PRO A 91 0.73 -24.50 8.12
C PRO A 91 -0.11 -24.97 6.93
N TRP A 92 -0.96 -24.12 6.39
CA TRP A 92 -1.92 -24.45 5.33
C TRP A 92 -1.46 -24.02 3.93
N VAL A 93 -0.41 -23.23 3.80
CA VAL A 93 0.10 -22.72 2.51
C VAL A 93 0.90 -23.81 1.78
N ALA A 94 0.71 -23.90 0.48
CA ALA A 94 1.51 -24.78 -0.37
C ALA A 94 2.98 -24.31 -0.41
N PRO A 95 3.96 -25.18 -0.15
CA PRO A 95 5.36 -24.76 0.07
C PRO A 95 6.03 -24.07 -1.12
N ASP A 96 5.57 -24.36 -2.35
CA ASP A 96 6.10 -23.78 -3.58
C ASP A 96 5.11 -22.83 -4.27
N SER A 97 4.16 -22.28 -3.51
CA SER A 97 3.12 -21.40 -4.08
C SER A 97 3.66 -20.05 -4.51
N TYR A 98 4.58 -19.49 -3.73
CA TYR A 98 5.09 -18.12 -3.92
C TYR A 98 3.97 -17.09 -4.14
N SER A 99 2.88 -17.27 -3.39
CA SER A 99 1.63 -16.54 -3.54
C SER A 99 1.25 -15.76 -2.27
N MET A 100 2.24 -15.24 -1.55
CA MET A 100 2.07 -14.33 -0.43
C MET A 100 1.80 -12.92 -0.96
N TRP A 101 0.58 -12.72 -1.53
CA TRP A 101 0.21 -11.52 -2.27
C TRP A 101 -0.31 -10.42 -1.33
N ALA A 102 -0.99 -9.40 -1.86
CA ALA A 102 -1.40 -8.18 -1.17
C ALA A 102 -1.94 -8.40 0.27
N PRO A 103 -1.28 -7.86 1.31
CA PRO A 103 -1.67 -8.07 2.69
C PRO A 103 -2.52 -6.92 3.24
N GLU A 104 -3.10 -7.15 4.43
CA GLU A 104 -3.73 -6.12 5.26
C GLU A 104 -3.29 -6.28 6.72
N CYS A 105 -3.18 -5.18 7.47
CA CYS A 105 -2.90 -5.22 8.90
C CYS A 105 -3.80 -4.26 9.69
N VAL A 106 -4.46 -4.75 10.73
CA VAL A 106 -5.28 -3.92 11.62
C VAL A 106 -5.00 -4.22 13.09
N HIS A 107 -5.29 -3.25 13.95
CA HIS A 107 -5.16 -3.40 15.40
C HIS A 107 -6.55 -3.42 16.04
N LYS A 108 -6.83 -4.45 16.84
CA LYS A 108 -8.05 -4.55 17.65
C LYS A 108 -7.79 -5.35 18.94
N ASN A 109 -8.44 -4.97 20.02
CA ASN A 109 -8.36 -5.67 21.31
C ASN A 109 -6.93 -5.94 21.80
N GLY A 110 -6.01 -4.97 21.57
CA GLY A 110 -4.61 -5.07 21.99
C GLY A 110 -3.75 -6.04 21.16
N LYS A 111 -4.23 -6.49 20.00
CA LYS A 111 -3.53 -7.37 19.07
C LYS A 111 -3.50 -6.80 17.68
N TYR A 112 -2.48 -7.18 16.92
CA TYR A 112 -2.33 -6.87 15.49
C TYR A 112 -2.71 -8.11 14.70
N TYR A 113 -3.63 -7.96 13.74
CA TYR A 113 -4.13 -9.02 12.87
C TYR A 113 -3.64 -8.74 11.46
N PHE A 114 -2.81 -9.63 10.95
CA PHE A 114 -2.23 -9.56 9.62
C PHE A 114 -2.93 -10.55 8.71
N TYR A 115 -3.69 -10.04 7.74
CA TYR A 115 -4.44 -10.83 6.76
C TYR A 115 -3.61 -10.96 5.49
N PHE A 116 -3.58 -12.15 4.91
CA PHE A 116 -2.81 -12.42 3.72
C PHE A 116 -3.46 -13.50 2.87
N PRO A 117 -3.47 -13.36 1.53
CA PRO A 117 -3.90 -14.41 0.63
C PRO A 117 -2.75 -15.37 0.38
N SER A 118 -3.05 -16.64 0.17
CA SER A 118 -2.11 -17.60 -0.40
C SER A 118 -2.84 -18.84 -0.93
N THR A 119 -2.12 -19.65 -1.70
CA THR A 119 -2.63 -20.90 -2.24
C THR A 119 -2.59 -22.01 -1.20
N PRO A 120 -3.71 -22.63 -0.83
CA PRO A 120 -3.75 -23.74 0.11
C PRO A 120 -3.06 -25.00 -0.43
N LYS A 121 -2.39 -25.75 0.45
CA LYS A 121 -1.87 -27.07 0.12
C LYS A 121 -2.96 -28.14 0.03
N GLY A 122 -2.75 -29.19 -0.75
CA GLY A 122 -3.59 -30.37 -0.87
C GLY A 122 -4.07 -30.62 -2.31
N GLU A 123 -4.40 -31.90 -2.59
CA GLU A 123 -4.93 -32.31 -3.89
C GLU A 123 -6.28 -31.66 -4.15
N GLY A 124 -6.49 -31.17 -5.37
CA GLY A 124 -7.73 -30.52 -5.79
C GLY A 124 -7.96 -29.12 -5.23
N LYS A 125 -7.10 -28.60 -4.35
CA LYS A 125 -7.14 -27.21 -3.89
C LYS A 125 -6.66 -26.29 -5.01
N ARG A 126 -7.54 -25.39 -5.45
CA ARG A 126 -7.24 -24.40 -6.49
C ARG A 126 -7.67 -23.00 -6.00
N GLY A 127 -6.98 -21.97 -6.47
CA GLY A 127 -7.24 -20.59 -6.11
C GLY A 127 -6.61 -20.20 -4.77
N PHE A 128 -7.07 -19.10 -4.23
CA PHE A 128 -6.54 -18.48 -3.03
C PHE A 128 -7.51 -18.58 -1.87
N SER A 129 -6.97 -18.62 -0.66
CA SER A 129 -7.69 -18.41 0.60
C SER A 129 -6.99 -17.33 1.40
N ILE A 130 -7.72 -16.64 2.27
CA ILE A 130 -7.18 -15.58 3.13
C ILE A 130 -6.96 -16.13 4.52
N GLY A 131 -5.72 -16.05 4.99
CA GLY A 131 -5.31 -16.40 6.35
C GLY A 131 -5.11 -15.20 7.24
N VAL A 132 -4.94 -15.47 8.54
CA VAL A 132 -4.63 -14.47 9.55
C VAL A 132 -3.41 -14.89 10.34
N ALA A 133 -2.52 -13.95 10.64
CA ALA A 133 -1.46 -14.10 11.63
C ALA A 133 -1.60 -13.01 12.70
N ILE A 134 -1.24 -13.32 13.96
CA ILE A 134 -1.48 -12.44 15.10
C ILE A 134 -0.16 -12.08 15.77
N ALA A 135 -0.02 -10.83 16.19
CA ALA A 135 1.12 -10.33 16.95
C ALA A 135 0.71 -9.40 18.09
N ASP A 136 1.65 -9.19 19.04
CA ASP A 136 1.53 -8.20 20.11
C ASP A 136 2.09 -6.82 19.71
N LYS A 137 2.80 -6.76 18.59
CA LYS A 137 3.44 -5.54 18.11
C LYS A 137 3.18 -5.36 16.62
N PRO A 138 3.13 -4.13 16.10
CA PRO A 138 2.87 -3.87 14.69
C PRO A 138 3.93 -4.46 13.74
N TYR A 139 5.12 -4.72 14.23
CA TYR A 139 6.22 -5.33 13.49
C TYR A 139 6.48 -6.80 13.84
N GLY A 140 5.53 -7.45 14.51
CA GLY A 140 5.61 -8.88 14.83
C GLY A 140 6.43 -9.22 16.08
N PRO A 141 6.88 -10.50 16.19
CA PRO A 141 6.66 -11.58 15.20
C PRO A 141 5.19 -11.98 15.08
N PHE A 142 4.73 -12.27 13.89
CA PHE A 142 3.37 -12.71 13.62
C PHE A 142 3.27 -14.24 13.66
N THR A 143 2.29 -14.76 14.39
CA THR A 143 1.98 -16.19 14.49
C THR A 143 0.78 -16.53 13.62
N PRO A 144 0.93 -17.31 12.54
CA PRO A 144 -0.17 -17.63 11.63
C PRO A 144 -1.15 -18.61 12.28
N GLN A 145 -2.43 -18.48 11.93
CA GLN A 145 -3.46 -19.45 12.31
C GLN A 145 -3.27 -20.75 11.52
N ALA A 146 -3.74 -21.86 12.08
CA ALA A 146 -3.58 -23.19 11.50
C ALA A 146 -4.37 -23.40 10.19
N THR A 147 -5.42 -22.61 9.97
CA THR A 147 -6.31 -22.65 8.81
C THR A 147 -6.61 -21.23 8.32
N PRO A 148 -6.94 -21.06 7.03
CA PRO A 148 -7.49 -19.80 6.54
C PRO A 148 -8.88 -19.53 7.13
N ILE A 149 -9.39 -18.31 6.95
CA ILE A 149 -10.75 -17.93 7.35
C ILE A 149 -11.74 -18.74 6.50
N GLU A 150 -12.64 -19.44 7.15
CA GLU A 150 -13.68 -20.21 6.48
C GLU A 150 -14.64 -19.29 5.69
N GLY A 151 -14.92 -19.65 4.45
CA GLY A 151 -15.80 -18.86 3.58
C GLY A 151 -15.16 -17.68 2.86
N VAL A 152 -13.89 -17.35 3.15
CA VAL A 152 -13.15 -16.24 2.51
C VAL A 152 -12.14 -16.81 1.51
N ASN A 153 -12.56 -16.88 0.24
CA ASN A 153 -11.74 -17.41 -0.85
C ASN A 153 -11.48 -16.29 -1.88
N GLY A 154 -10.22 -15.98 -2.10
CA GLY A 154 -9.80 -14.90 -3.00
C GLY A 154 -8.51 -14.26 -2.54
N ILE A 155 -8.30 -13.02 -3.00
CA ILE A 155 -7.09 -12.23 -2.78
C ILE A 155 -7.45 -10.86 -2.19
N ASP A 156 -6.44 -10.08 -1.87
CA ASP A 156 -6.50 -8.66 -1.52
C ASP A 156 -7.47 -8.37 -0.36
N PRO A 157 -7.24 -8.95 0.81
CA PRO A 157 -8.05 -8.59 1.97
C PRO A 157 -7.86 -7.11 2.33
N CYS A 158 -8.96 -6.45 2.67
CA CYS A 158 -8.95 -5.16 3.35
C CYS A 158 -9.89 -5.25 4.54
N VAL A 159 -9.49 -4.72 5.69
CA VAL A 159 -10.31 -4.73 6.90
C VAL A 159 -10.55 -3.31 7.38
N LEU A 160 -11.83 -2.94 7.47
CA LEU A 160 -12.29 -1.70 8.09
C LEU A 160 -12.85 -2.03 9.48
N ILE A 161 -12.35 -1.36 10.50
CA ILE A 161 -12.97 -1.34 11.84
C ILE A 161 -13.74 -0.03 11.96
N ASP A 162 -15.05 -0.13 12.04
CA ASP A 162 -15.94 1.03 12.12
C ASP A 162 -15.95 1.65 13.53
N LYS A 163 -16.55 2.83 13.67
CA LYS A 163 -16.63 3.61 14.91
C LYS A 163 -17.34 2.89 16.06
N ASP A 164 -18.27 1.99 15.73
CA ASP A 164 -18.95 1.14 16.69
C ASP A 164 -18.14 -0.09 17.11
N GLY A 165 -16.93 -0.27 16.55
CA GLY A 165 -16.05 -1.41 16.77
C GLY A 165 -16.35 -2.64 15.92
N GLN A 166 -17.39 -2.61 15.07
CA GLN A 166 -17.65 -3.69 14.13
C GLN A 166 -16.57 -3.71 13.05
N ALA A 167 -15.94 -4.87 12.85
CA ALA A 167 -14.99 -5.07 11.76
C ALA A 167 -15.68 -5.65 10.53
N TYR A 168 -15.27 -5.18 9.36
CA TYR A 168 -15.71 -5.64 8.05
C TYR A 168 -14.50 -6.09 7.26
N ILE A 169 -14.59 -7.25 6.59
CA ILE A 169 -13.55 -7.73 5.67
C ILE A 169 -14.08 -7.65 4.25
N TYR A 170 -13.26 -7.07 3.36
CA TYR A 170 -13.47 -7.00 1.92
C TYR A 170 -12.41 -7.84 1.24
N TRP A 171 -12.74 -8.47 0.12
CA TRP A 171 -11.77 -9.25 -0.66
C TRP A 171 -12.22 -9.41 -2.11
N SER A 172 -11.26 -9.71 -2.98
CA SER A 172 -11.47 -10.00 -4.40
C SER A 172 -11.57 -11.50 -4.64
N GLY A 173 -12.54 -11.90 -5.45
CA GLY A 173 -12.75 -13.29 -5.82
C GLY A 173 -13.54 -13.38 -7.12
N ARG A 174 -14.73 -13.96 -7.07
CA ARG A 174 -15.72 -13.85 -8.17
C ARG A 174 -16.47 -12.52 -8.09
N GLY A 175 -15.76 -11.40 -8.15
CA GLY A 175 -16.21 -10.06 -7.84
C GLY A 175 -15.67 -9.59 -6.49
N MET A 176 -16.11 -8.41 -6.06
CA MET A 176 -15.77 -7.82 -4.76
C MET A 176 -16.77 -8.27 -3.71
N SER A 177 -16.29 -8.89 -2.65
CA SER A 177 -17.12 -9.36 -1.54
C SER A 177 -16.86 -8.57 -0.27
N VAL A 178 -17.87 -8.51 0.60
CA VAL A 178 -17.77 -7.96 1.96
C VAL A 178 -18.55 -8.82 2.95
N ALA A 179 -18.02 -8.96 4.17
CA ALA A 179 -18.73 -9.58 5.29
C ALA A 179 -18.32 -8.92 6.61
N LYS A 180 -19.15 -9.08 7.64
CA LYS A 180 -18.78 -8.75 9.02
C LYS A 180 -17.85 -9.81 9.59
N LEU A 181 -16.84 -9.37 10.33
CA LEU A 181 -16.01 -10.25 11.16
C LEU A 181 -16.60 -10.35 12.58
N LYS A 182 -16.44 -11.51 13.21
CA LYS A 182 -16.64 -11.66 14.67
C LYS A 182 -15.60 -10.86 15.42
N ASP A 183 -15.82 -10.62 16.68
CA ASP A 183 -14.91 -9.84 17.53
C ASP A 183 -13.52 -10.48 17.69
N ASN A 184 -13.42 -11.80 17.48
CA ASN A 184 -12.16 -12.52 17.46
C ASN A 184 -11.29 -12.23 16.21
N MET A 185 -11.84 -11.53 15.20
CA MET A 185 -11.17 -11.16 13.97
C MET A 185 -10.73 -12.34 13.06
N LEU A 186 -11.21 -13.55 13.35
CA LEU A 186 -10.79 -14.80 12.69
C LEU A 186 -11.92 -15.50 11.93
N GLU A 187 -13.15 -15.08 12.16
CA GLU A 187 -14.35 -15.74 11.63
C GLU A 187 -15.35 -14.72 11.11
N LEU A 188 -16.12 -15.12 10.12
CA LEU A 188 -17.24 -14.30 9.60
C LEU A 188 -18.40 -14.29 10.61
N ALA A 189 -18.99 -13.12 10.82
CA ALA A 189 -20.20 -12.89 11.60
C ALA A 189 -21.46 -12.75 10.72
N SER A 190 -21.29 -12.64 9.40
CA SER A 190 -22.37 -12.58 8.43
C SER A 190 -22.02 -13.38 7.17
N GLU A 191 -23.03 -13.74 6.40
CA GLU A 191 -22.81 -14.25 5.04
C GLU A 191 -22.11 -13.19 4.17
N PRO A 192 -21.21 -13.60 3.25
CA PRO A 192 -20.62 -12.72 2.26
C PRO A 192 -21.65 -12.09 1.33
N MET A 193 -21.49 -10.80 1.06
CA MET A 193 -22.27 -10.06 0.09
C MET A 193 -21.38 -9.52 -1.02
N GLN A 194 -21.91 -9.46 -2.25
CA GLN A 194 -21.23 -8.77 -3.35
C GLN A 194 -21.42 -7.27 -3.24
N ILE A 195 -20.33 -6.50 -3.36
CA ILE A 195 -20.37 -5.03 -3.42
C ILE A 195 -21.16 -4.61 -4.67
N GLN A 196 -22.08 -3.68 -4.49
CA GLN A 196 -22.92 -3.13 -5.55
C GLN A 196 -22.54 -1.69 -5.88
N GLY A 197 -22.81 -1.25 -7.12
CA GLY A 197 -22.63 0.12 -7.57
C GLY A 197 -21.24 0.43 -8.14
N LEU A 198 -20.42 -0.59 -8.40
CA LEU A 198 -19.11 -0.44 -9.04
C LEU A 198 -19.23 -0.53 -10.57
N PRO A 199 -18.32 0.14 -11.33
CA PRO A 199 -18.30 0.06 -12.78
C PRO A 199 -17.91 -1.35 -13.26
N GLU A 200 -18.28 -1.69 -14.49
CA GLU A 200 -17.75 -2.88 -15.15
C GLU A 200 -16.22 -2.78 -15.32
N GLY A 201 -15.53 -3.91 -15.28
CA GLY A 201 -14.08 -3.96 -15.51
C GLY A 201 -13.22 -3.72 -14.27
N PHE A 202 -13.80 -3.43 -13.09
CA PHE A 202 -13.00 -3.50 -11.87
C PHE A 202 -12.58 -4.97 -11.61
N LYS A 203 -11.43 -5.17 -10.96
CA LYS A 203 -10.87 -6.51 -10.83
C LYS A 203 -10.62 -6.94 -9.40
N GLU A 204 -9.84 -6.16 -8.67
CA GLU A 204 -9.23 -6.58 -7.42
C GLU A 204 -8.90 -5.39 -6.52
N GLY A 205 -8.11 -5.59 -5.46
CA GLY A 205 -7.51 -4.52 -4.68
C GLY A 205 -8.47 -3.61 -3.92
N PRO A 206 -9.50 -4.12 -3.22
CA PRO A 206 -10.40 -3.25 -2.45
C PRO A 206 -9.67 -2.57 -1.32
N PHE A 207 -9.93 -1.29 -1.11
CA PHE A 207 -9.55 -0.59 0.10
C PHE A 207 -10.75 0.25 0.59
N ALA A 208 -11.05 0.19 1.87
CA ALA A 208 -12.19 0.89 2.45
C ALA A 208 -11.79 1.71 3.68
N PHE A 209 -12.32 2.93 3.78
CA PHE A 209 -12.15 3.78 4.95
C PHE A 209 -13.38 4.66 5.17
N GLU A 210 -13.54 5.18 6.39
CA GLU A 210 -14.58 6.15 6.75
C GLU A 210 -13.95 7.53 6.92
N ARG A 211 -14.63 8.56 6.41
CA ARG A 211 -14.28 9.95 6.62
C ARG A 211 -15.53 10.82 6.66
N ASN A 212 -15.71 11.57 7.76
CA ASN A 212 -16.82 12.51 7.95
C ASN A 212 -18.21 11.88 7.74
N GLY A 213 -18.41 10.65 8.19
CA GLY A 213 -19.69 9.92 8.10
C GLY A 213 -19.98 9.32 6.73
N LYS A 214 -19.03 9.35 5.82
CA LYS A 214 -19.10 8.67 4.51
C LYS A 214 -18.09 7.54 4.42
N TYR A 215 -18.47 6.46 3.79
CA TYR A 215 -17.58 5.33 3.49
C TYR A 215 -17.06 5.48 2.07
N TYR A 216 -15.75 5.39 1.95
CA TYR A 216 -15.04 5.39 0.68
C TYR A 216 -14.62 3.96 0.38
N PHE A 217 -14.92 3.51 -0.82
CA PHE A 217 -14.50 2.24 -1.36
C PHE A 217 -13.63 2.50 -2.58
N THR A 218 -12.35 2.22 -2.49
CA THR A 218 -11.38 2.51 -3.54
C THR A 218 -10.85 1.19 -4.12
N PHE A 219 -10.52 1.18 -5.40
CA PHE A 219 -10.17 -0.04 -6.12
C PHE A 219 -9.40 0.25 -7.40
N PRO A 220 -8.50 -0.66 -7.84
CA PRO A 220 -7.98 -0.67 -9.19
C PRO A 220 -9.09 -0.96 -10.22
N TRP A 221 -9.03 -0.30 -11.34
CA TRP A 221 -10.00 -0.44 -12.42
C TRP A 221 -9.32 -0.41 -13.78
N VAL A 222 -9.47 -1.48 -14.57
CA VAL A 222 -8.99 -1.51 -15.94
C VAL A 222 -9.96 -0.74 -16.83
N LYS A 223 -9.60 0.49 -17.16
CA LYS A 223 -10.40 1.37 -18.00
C LYS A 223 -9.99 1.26 -19.48
N GLU A 224 -8.72 1.27 -19.77
CA GLU A 224 -8.17 1.26 -21.13
C GLU A 224 -7.13 0.14 -21.29
N LYS A 225 -5.94 0.30 -20.76
CA LYS A 225 -4.80 -0.60 -20.96
C LYS A 225 -4.38 -1.31 -19.68
N THR A 226 -4.13 -0.53 -18.65
CA THR A 226 -3.67 -0.99 -17.34
C THR A 226 -4.65 -0.55 -16.26
N GLU A 227 -4.29 -0.67 -15.00
CA GLU A 227 -5.15 -0.26 -13.89
C GLU A 227 -4.96 1.21 -13.53
N VAL A 228 -6.07 1.95 -13.51
CA VAL A 228 -6.20 3.22 -12.79
C VAL A 228 -6.63 2.96 -11.36
N LEU A 229 -6.43 3.91 -10.45
CA LEU A 229 -7.07 3.88 -9.13
C LEU A 229 -8.37 4.70 -9.17
N ALA A 230 -9.45 4.08 -8.78
CA ALA A 230 -10.78 4.66 -8.79
C ALA A 230 -11.45 4.55 -7.41
N TYR A 231 -12.58 5.26 -7.23
CA TYR A 231 -13.33 5.20 -5.99
C TYR A 231 -14.84 5.39 -6.15
N ALA A 232 -15.54 4.86 -5.18
CA ALA A 232 -16.96 5.02 -4.97
C ALA A 232 -17.22 5.45 -3.51
N MET A 233 -18.36 6.05 -3.24
CA MET A 233 -18.76 6.51 -1.91
C MET A 233 -20.13 5.97 -1.54
N GLY A 234 -20.36 5.72 -0.25
CA GLY A 234 -21.63 5.25 0.27
C GLY A 234 -21.90 5.72 1.70
N ASP A 235 -23.08 5.38 2.21
CA ASP A 235 -23.51 5.69 3.57
C ASP A 235 -23.41 4.48 4.52
N ASN A 236 -22.97 3.34 4.00
CA ASN A 236 -22.86 2.09 4.75
C ASN A 236 -21.56 1.36 4.35
N PRO A 237 -20.83 0.76 5.29
CA PRO A 237 -19.59 0.05 4.98
C PRO A 237 -19.79 -1.15 4.03
N MET A 238 -20.98 -1.73 3.99
CA MET A 238 -21.31 -2.83 3.07
C MET A 238 -21.93 -2.35 1.73
N GLY A 239 -22.00 -1.03 1.50
CA GLY A 239 -22.62 -0.41 0.35
C GLY A 239 -24.15 -0.31 0.46
N PRO A 240 -24.88 -0.02 -0.65
CA PRO A 240 -24.31 0.18 -1.99
C PRO A 240 -23.42 1.40 -2.07
N PHE A 241 -22.47 1.38 -3.02
CA PHE A 241 -21.59 2.50 -3.31
C PHE A 241 -21.94 3.16 -4.64
N GLU A 242 -21.73 4.46 -4.73
CA GLU A 242 -21.89 5.25 -5.95
C GLU A 242 -20.50 5.63 -6.49
N PHE A 243 -20.20 5.24 -7.73
CA PHE A 243 -18.94 5.60 -8.39
C PHE A 243 -18.75 7.12 -8.46
N LYS A 244 -17.58 7.61 -8.08
CA LYS A 244 -17.28 9.05 -8.01
C LYS A 244 -16.18 9.48 -8.98
N GLY A 245 -15.22 8.63 -9.31
CA GLY A 245 -14.18 9.01 -10.25
C GLY A 245 -12.85 8.26 -10.09
N ILE A 246 -11.83 8.83 -10.70
CA ILE A 246 -10.48 8.32 -10.74
C ILE A 246 -9.62 9.08 -9.76
N ILE A 247 -8.91 8.36 -8.87
CA ILE A 247 -7.93 8.91 -7.92
C ILE A 247 -6.59 9.15 -8.64
N MET A 248 -6.14 8.19 -9.47
CA MET A 248 -4.87 8.24 -10.18
C MET A 248 -4.99 7.54 -11.53
N ASP A 249 -4.37 8.10 -12.56
CA ASP A 249 -4.34 7.49 -13.90
C ASP A 249 -3.45 6.23 -13.92
N GLU A 250 -3.43 5.56 -15.07
CA GLU A 250 -2.54 4.45 -15.36
C GLU A 250 -1.07 4.81 -15.09
N SER A 251 -0.28 3.82 -14.70
CA SER A 251 1.16 4.02 -14.48
C SER A 251 1.85 4.48 -15.76
N PRO A 252 2.69 5.53 -15.70
CA PRO A 252 3.46 5.98 -16.87
C PRO A 252 4.52 4.97 -17.32
N THR A 253 4.80 3.95 -16.52
CA THR A 253 5.76 2.88 -16.81
C THR A 253 5.08 1.58 -17.28
N ASP A 254 3.81 1.65 -17.65
CA ASP A 254 3.01 0.51 -18.10
C ASP A 254 2.93 -0.64 -17.06
N CYS A 255 3.14 -0.36 -15.77
CA CYS A 255 2.87 -1.32 -14.71
C CYS A 255 1.42 -1.77 -14.79
N TRP A 256 1.19 -3.05 -15.02
CA TRP A 256 -0.15 -3.55 -15.30
C TRP A 256 -1.08 -3.43 -14.09
N THR A 257 -0.59 -3.81 -12.92
CA THR A 257 -1.34 -3.70 -11.66
C THR A 257 -1.10 -2.37 -10.97
N ASN A 258 -2.09 -1.94 -10.19
CA ASN A 258 -1.98 -0.84 -9.26
C ASN A 258 -2.78 -1.17 -8.00
N HIS A 259 -2.10 -1.34 -6.87
CA HIS A 259 -2.73 -1.62 -5.58
C HIS A 259 -2.31 -0.55 -4.59
N HIS A 260 -3.19 -0.21 -3.63
CA HIS A 260 -3.04 1.02 -2.87
C HIS A 260 -3.64 0.95 -1.47
N SER A 261 -3.30 1.96 -0.67
CA SER A 261 -4.00 2.30 0.57
C SER A 261 -4.03 3.81 0.78
N LEU A 262 -5.03 4.28 1.50
CA LEU A 262 -5.19 5.69 1.87
C LEU A 262 -5.15 5.81 3.39
N VAL A 263 -4.32 6.74 3.89
CA VAL A 263 -4.13 6.88 5.33
C VAL A 263 -3.92 8.33 5.72
N GLU A 264 -4.53 8.73 6.83
CA GLU A 264 -4.27 10.02 7.45
C GLU A 264 -3.11 9.90 8.44
N TYR A 265 -2.14 10.82 8.33
CA TYR A 265 -0.99 10.89 9.23
C TYR A 265 -0.58 12.33 9.46
N LYS A 266 -0.56 12.75 10.72
CA LYS A 266 -0.21 14.13 11.13
C LYS A 266 -1.01 15.18 10.35
N ASP A 267 -2.34 15.04 10.37
CA ASP A 267 -3.33 15.94 9.76
C ASP A 267 -3.24 16.07 8.22
N GLN A 268 -2.57 15.12 7.56
CA GLN A 268 -2.47 15.05 6.11
C GLN A 268 -2.81 13.63 5.62
N TRP A 269 -3.57 13.54 4.52
CA TRP A 269 -3.86 12.27 3.86
C TRP A 269 -2.80 11.94 2.82
N TYR A 270 -2.50 10.64 2.71
CA TYR A 270 -1.52 10.10 1.78
C TYR A 270 -2.11 8.92 1.03
N LEU A 271 -1.72 8.81 -0.25
CA LEU A 271 -1.94 7.66 -1.10
C LEU A 271 -0.63 6.86 -1.20
N PHE A 272 -0.65 5.64 -0.70
CA PHE A 272 0.39 4.65 -0.94
C PHE A 272 -0.03 3.76 -2.09
N TYR A 273 0.86 3.50 -3.03
CA TYR A 273 0.60 2.73 -4.24
C TYR A 273 1.90 2.13 -4.77
N HIS A 274 1.90 1.43 -5.91
CA HIS A 274 3.13 0.94 -6.51
C HIS A 274 3.22 1.24 -8.01
N HIS A 275 4.45 1.35 -8.50
CA HIS A 275 4.84 1.25 -9.90
C HIS A 275 5.97 0.21 -10.03
N ASN A 276 6.60 0.11 -11.21
CA ASN A 276 7.73 -0.79 -11.46
C ASN A 276 9.04 -0.02 -11.73
N ASP A 277 9.33 1.01 -10.94
CA ASP A 277 10.41 1.98 -11.15
C ASP A 277 11.79 1.33 -11.37
N TYR A 278 12.10 0.30 -10.59
CA TYR A 278 13.39 -0.39 -10.66
C TYR A 278 13.39 -1.59 -11.62
N SER A 279 12.28 -1.88 -12.26
CA SER A 279 12.11 -3.00 -13.18
C SER A 279 11.18 -2.65 -14.34
N PRO A 280 11.51 -1.63 -15.16
CA PRO A 280 10.62 -1.13 -16.20
C PRO A 280 10.33 -2.17 -17.30
N GLU A 281 11.23 -3.16 -17.50
CA GLU A 281 11.07 -4.22 -18.48
C GLU A 281 10.28 -5.43 -17.94
N PHE A 282 9.98 -5.47 -16.63
CA PHE A 282 9.27 -6.57 -15.98
C PHE A 282 8.37 -6.06 -14.85
N ASP A 283 7.12 -5.86 -15.14
CA ASP A 283 6.12 -5.21 -14.28
C ASP A 283 5.64 -6.04 -13.08
N LYS A 284 6.25 -7.22 -12.81
CA LYS A 284 6.01 -8.04 -11.63
C LYS A 284 7.08 -7.89 -10.53
N ASN A 285 8.04 -6.97 -10.72
CA ASN A 285 8.97 -6.52 -9.70
C ASN A 285 8.67 -5.05 -9.42
N ARG A 286 7.80 -4.79 -8.48
CA ARG A 286 7.18 -3.49 -8.26
C ARG A 286 7.90 -2.69 -7.17
N SER A 287 7.55 -1.43 -7.02
CA SER A 287 8.19 -0.49 -6.08
C SER A 287 7.13 0.39 -5.43
N ALA A 288 7.05 0.32 -4.09
CA ALA A 288 6.08 1.09 -3.32
C ALA A 288 6.41 2.59 -3.32
N ARG A 289 5.38 3.41 -3.46
CA ARG A 289 5.44 4.87 -3.56
C ARG A 289 4.44 5.51 -2.62
N VAL A 290 4.62 6.81 -2.36
CA VAL A 290 3.68 7.62 -1.59
C VAL A 290 3.60 9.04 -2.14
N ASP A 291 2.38 9.55 -2.29
CA ASP A 291 2.10 10.95 -2.60
C ASP A 291 1.00 11.52 -1.71
N SER A 292 0.96 12.84 -1.59
CA SER A 292 -0.09 13.53 -0.83
C SER A 292 -1.44 13.40 -1.52
N LEU A 293 -2.50 13.21 -0.73
CA LEU A 293 -3.87 13.13 -1.20
C LEU A 293 -4.70 14.25 -0.57
N PHE A 294 -5.59 14.84 -1.36
CA PHE A 294 -6.44 15.93 -0.93
C PHE A 294 -7.91 15.65 -1.25
N PHE A 295 -8.79 16.25 -0.48
CA PHE A 295 -10.23 16.20 -0.68
C PHE A 295 -10.78 17.55 -1.09
N ASN A 296 -11.79 17.56 -1.91
CA ASN A 296 -12.59 18.72 -2.21
C ASN A 296 -13.53 19.05 -1.03
N PRO A 297 -14.12 20.26 -0.96
CA PRO A 297 -15.07 20.63 0.10
C PRO A 297 -16.30 19.71 0.19
N ASP A 298 -16.71 19.11 -0.92
CA ASP A 298 -17.82 18.16 -1.00
C ASP A 298 -17.43 16.72 -0.57
N GLY A 299 -16.18 16.50 -0.18
CA GLY A 299 -15.64 15.21 0.23
C GLY A 299 -15.13 14.35 -0.91
N THR A 300 -15.25 14.76 -2.16
CA THR A 300 -14.65 13.99 -3.28
C THR A 300 -13.12 14.06 -3.24
N ILE A 301 -12.47 12.98 -3.73
CA ILE A 301 -11.01 12.90 -3.76
C ILE A 301 -10.49 13.72 -4.96
N GLN A 302 -9.47 14.54 -4.74
CA GLN A 302 -8.72 15.19 -5.80
C GLN A 302 -7.80 14.18 -6.48
N LYS A 303 -7.69 14.28 -7.81
CA LYS A 303 -6.83 13.39 -8.58
C LYS A 303 -5.36 13.59 -8.20
N VAL A 304 -4.68 12.48 -7.92
CA VAL A 304 -3.25 12.45 -7.57
C VAL A 304 -2.43 12.25 -8.84
N THR A 305 -1.42 13.09 -9.02
CA THR A 305 -0.38 12.89 -10.04
C THR A 305 0.84 12.27 -9.35
N PRO A 306 1.30 11.09 -9.77
CA PRO A 306 2.49 10.45 -9.22
C PRO A 306 3.73 11.35 -9.33
N THR A 307 4.54 11.41 -8.26
CA THR A 307 5.78 12.18 -8.26
C THR A 307 6.99 11.31 -7.89
N LEU A 308 8.14 11.57 -8.50
CA LEU A 308 9.41 10.97 -8.05
C LEU A 308 9.86 11.57 -6.71
N ARG A 309 9.46 12.79 -6.44
CA ARG A 309 9.79 13.46 -5.18
C ARG A 309 9.19 12.75 -3.96
N GLY A 310 7.97 12.20 -4.08
CA GLY A 310 7.24 11.64 -2.94
C GLY A 310 6.86 12.71 -1.92
N VAL A 311 6.78 12.29 -0.66
CA VAL A 311 6.37 13.14 0.47
C VAL A 311 7.40 13.06 1.59
N GLY A 312 7.46 14.11 2.42
CA GLY A 312 8.29 14.13 3.62
C GLY A 312 7.76 15.17 4.59
N ILE A 313 7.74 14.82 5.86
CA ILE A 313 7.37 15.74 6.91
C ILE A 313 8.63 16.55 7.26
N THR A 314 8.65 17.83 6.87
CA THR A 314 9.72 18.76 7.17
C THR A 314 9.31 19.71 8.28
N ASP A 315 10.23 20.01 9.19
CA ASP A 315 10.04 21.09 10.18
C ASP A 315 9.89 22.42 9.44
N ALA A 316 8.78 23.11 9.65
CA ALA A 316 8.49 24.41 9.05
C ALA A 316 9.52 25.49 9.38
N ARG A 317 10.39 25.26 10.37
CA ARG A 317 11.51 26.14 10.76
C ARG A 317 12.79 25.84 10.01
N LYS A 318 12.87 24.72 9.27
CA LYS A 318 14.03 24.42 8.43
C LYS A 318 13.91 25.14 7.10
N GLU A 319 15.04 25.63 6.62
CA GLU A 319 15.15 26.19 5.29
C GLU A 319 14.74 25.13 4.25
N ILE A 320 13.71 25.44 3.45
CA ILE A 320 13.24 24.56 2.39
C ILE A 320 13.89 25.03 1.10
N GLN A 321 14.66 24.16 0.47
CA GLN A 321 15.26 24.45 -0.83
C GLN A 321 14.17 24.54 -1.91
N LEU A 322 14.25 25.55 -2.77
CA LEU A 322 13.26 25.83 -3.83
C LEU A 322 13.16 24.71 -4.87
N ASP A 323 14.17 23.88 -4.99
CA ASP A 323 14.21 22.71 -5.88
C ASP A 323 13.39 21.50 -5.39
N ARG A 324 12.77 21.61 -4.21
CA ARG A 324 11.89 20.59 -3.66
C ARG A 324 10.41 20.77 -4.00
N TYR A 325 10.07 21.66 -4.91
CA TYR A 325 8.70 21.79 -5.38
C TYR A 325 8.37 20.70 -6.41
N SER A 326 7.26 20.02 -6.22
CA SER A 326 6.74 19.08 -7.23
C SER A 326 6.18 19.80 -8.45
N ARG A 327 5.90 21.11 -8.33
CA ARG A 327 5.36 21.90 -9.43
C ARG A 327 5.68 23.39 -9.26
N LEU A 328 6.22 23.99 -10.32
CA LEU A 328 6.36 25.44 -10.45
C LEU A 328 5.53 25.93 -11.62
N SER A 329 4.76 27.01 -11.40
CA SER A 329 4.00 27.66 -12.46
C SER A 329 4.47 29.10 -12.61
N ASN A 330 4.77 29.51 -13.82
CA ASN A 330 5.07 30.89 -14.18
C ASN A 330 4.18 31.28 -15.35
N GLN A 331 3.32 32.29 -15.15
CA GLN A 331 2.42 32.85 -16.19
C GLN A 331 1.61 31.79 -16.96
N GLY A 332 1.11 30.78 -16.27
CA GLY A 332 0.29 29.71 -16.84
C GLY A 332 1.06 28.51 -17.43
N ALA A 333 2.39 28.56 -17.49
CA ALA A 333 3.19 27.38 -17.77
C ALA A 333 3.52 26.65 -16.47
N ALA A 334 3.28 25.35 -16.43
CA ALA A 334 3.69 24.49 -15.32
C ALA A 334 4.97 23.75 -15.69
N ILE A 335 5.95 23.79 -14.81
CA ILE A 335 7.16 22.96 -14.91
C ILE A 335 7.06 21.93 -13.81
N ASP A 336 6.95 20.66 -14.20
CA ASP A 336 7.01 19.56 -13.26
C ASP A 336 8.47 19.20 -13.04
N TYR A 337 8.92 19.27 -11.80
CA TYR A 337 10.23 18.78 -11.40
C TYR A 337 10.13 17.29 -11.10
N LEU A 338 10.84 16.53 -11.88
CA LEU A 338 11.08 15.10 -11.70
C LEU A 338 12.21 14.87 -10.69
#